data_370096bf7dcc3b07b2ed61f43b9f5d6a
#
_entry.id   370096bf7dcc3b07b2ed61f43b9f5d6a
#
_cell.length_a   1.000
_cell.length_b   1.000
_cell.length_c   1.000
_cell.angle_alpha   90.00
_cell.angle_beta   90.00
_cell.angle_gamma   90.00
#
_symmetry.space_group_name_H-M   'P 1'
#
loop_
_entity.id
_entity.type
_entity.pdbx_description
1 polymer ?
#
loop_
_entity_poly.entity_id
_entity_poly.type
_entity_poly.pdbx_seq_one_letter_code
_entity_poly.pdbx_strand_id
1 'polypeptide(L)'
;MATFVDGPVRVSVPATSANLGPGFDSLGLALSLRDELEAEVLPEGLVVEVEGAGADGVPRDESHLVVRAMRAAFDLMGEQPPGLRLSCRNVIPHARGLGSSSAAIVAGVVLARALIAGGQLLASDEALFDLAADLEGHPDNVAPAFYGGFVISGREDGHWYAVRAGVDPRITAIAYVPPAGVETSVARGLLPESVPHADAAANAGRAALLVAALTGQPEHLLAATRDWLHQDQREAAMPETLALVRRLRAEGVPAVVSGAGPTVLAFGAADTSGLRAACPDGWACHDLTVDAAGATLLT
;
A
#
# COMPACT_ATOMS: atom_id res chain seq x y z
N MET A 1 -22.03 -0.61 27.04
CA MET A 1 -21.65 -1.69 26.09
C MET A 1 -22.15 -1.25 24.73
N ALA A 2 -21.23 -1.13 23.77
CA ALA A 2 -21.66 -0.90 22.40
C ALA A 2 -22.48 -2.08 21.89
N THR A 3 -23.38 -1.82 20.98
CA THR A 3 -24.14 -2.85 20.29
C THR A 3 -23.39 -3.17 19.00
N PHE A 4 -23.01 -4.42 18.80
CA PHE A 4 -22.48 -4.87 17.53
C PHE A 4 -23.60 -5.00 16.51
N VAL A 5 -23.26 -4.80 15.23
CA VAL A 5 -24.22 -4.98 14.14
C VAL A 5 -24.51 -6.47 13.93
N ASP A 6 -25.73 -6.79 13.51
CA ASP A 6 -26.11 -8.16 13.16
C ASP A 6 -25.62 -8.52 11.76
N GLY A 7 -24.99 -9.67 11.64
CA GLY A 7 -24.48 -10.20 10.37
C GLY A 7 -23.13 -9.65 9.94
N PRO A 8 -22.63 -10.10 8.76
CA PRO A 8 -21.32 -9.75 8.27
C PRO A 8 -21.24 -8.32 7.74
N VAL A 9 -20.06 -7.70 7.92
CA VAL A 9 -19.66 -6.48 7.24
C VAL A 9 -18.52 -6.79 6.27
N ARG A 10 -18.47 -6.07 5.15
CA ARG A 10 -17.49 -6.29 4.11
C ARG A 10 -16.71 -5.02 3.80
N VAL A 11 -15.43 -5.17 3.53
CA VAL A 11 -14.56 -4.10 3.07
C VAL A 11 -13.79 -4.54 1.83
N SER A 12 -13.59 -3.61 0.90
CA SER A 12 -12.61 -3.77 -0.17
C SER A 12 -11.50 -2.73 0.00
N VAL A 13 -10.23 -3.15 -0.12
CA VAL A 13 -9.06 -2.31 0.10
C VAL A 13 -8.09 -2.44 -1.06
N PRO A 14 -7.58 -1.33 -1.62
CA PRO A 14 -6.70 -1.36 -2.78
C PRO A 14 -5.26 -1.76 -2.42
N ALA A 15 -4.55 -2.32 -3.39
CA ALA A 15 -3.09 -2.37 -3.42
C ALA A 15 -2.52 -0.96 -3.45
N THR A 16 -1.28 -0.81 -3.02
CA THR A 16 -0.59 0.49 -3.00
C THR A 16 0.85 0.36 -3.48
N SER A 17 1.35 1.45 -4.05
CA SER A 17 2.76 1.63 -4.35
C SER A 17 3.28 2.81 -3.55
N ALA A 18 4.23 2.55 -2.67
CA ALA A 18 4.89 3.55 -1.84
C ALA A 18 6.18 4.05 -2.47
N ASN A 19 6.72 5.12 -1.95
CA ASN A 19 7.96 5.78 -2.35
C ASN A 19 7.91 6.42 -3.75
N LEU A 20 7.40 5.74 -4.76
CA LEU A 20 7.28 6.21 -6.15
C LEU A 20 8.59 6.79 -6.73
N GLY A 21 9.73 6.23 -6.32
CA GLY A 21 11.06 6.76 -6.56
C GLY A 21 11.49 7.71 -5.43
N PRO A 22 11.53 9.04 -5.63
CA PRO A 22 12.18 9.95 -4.68
C PRO A 22 11.36 10.28 -3.43
N GLY A 23 10.11 9.81 -3.33
CA GLY A 23 9.20 10.10 -2.21
C GLY A 23 9.31 9.10 -1.06
N PHE A 24 10.52 8.69 -0.69
CA PHE A 24 10.79 7.69 0.35
C PHE A 24 10.05 8.00 1.65
N ASP A 25 9.31 6.98 2.16
CA ASP A 25 8.49 7.03 3.38
C ASP A 25 7.43 8.17 3.42
N SER A 26 7.11 8.78 2.25
CA SER A 26 6.23 9.96 2.21
C SER A 26 5.17 9.91 1.11
N LEU A 27 5.48 9.36 -0.06
CA LEU A 27 4.57 9.38 -1.20
C LEU A 27 4.01 7.99 -1.47
N GLY A 28 2.69 7.92 -1.65
CA GLY A 28 2.00 6.68 -1.94
C GLY A 28 0.86 6.83 -2.94
N LEU A 29 0.61 5.78 -3.69
CA LEU A 29 -0.41 5.71 -4.73
C LEU A 29 -1.27 4.46 -4.56
N ALA A 30 -2.58 4.62 -4.51
CA ALA A 30 -3.52 3.50 -4.52
C ALA A 30 -3.74 2.97 -5.94
N LEU A 31 -3.83 1.66 -6.08
CA LEU A 31 -3.91 0.95 -7.36
C LEU A 31 -5.17 0.08 -7.43
N SER A 32 -5.69 -0.16 -8.62
CA SER A 32 -6.99 -0.81 -8.86
C SER A 32 -7.05 -2.32 -8.56
N LEU A 33 -5.98 -2.95 -8.08
CA LEU A 33 -6.00 -4.32 -7.56
C LEU A 33 -6.48 -4.30 -6.12
N ARG A 34 -7.51 -5.10 -5.74
CA ARG A 34 -8.17 -4.94 -4.44
C ARG A 34 -8.39 -6.29 -3.75
N ASP A 35 -8.07 -6.34 -2.46
CA ASP A 35 -8.50 -7.42 -1.58
C ASP A 35 -9.92 -7.15 -1.07
N GLU A 36 -10.68 -8.21 -0.84
CA GLU A 36 -12.01 -8.17 -0.22
C GLU A 36 -12.00 -8.99 1.06
N LEU A 37 -12.47 -8.37 2.13
CA LEU A 37 -12.53 -9.00 3.44
C LEU A 37 -13.93 -8.87 4.03
N GLU A 38 -14.35 -9.90 4.75
CA GLU A 38 -15.62 -9.96 5.47
C GLU A 38 -15.38 -10.32 6.93
N ALA A 39 -16.07 -9.65 7.85
CA ALA A 39 -16.02 -9.99 9.27
C ALA A 39 -17.41 -9.99 9.89
N GLU A 40 -17.60 -10.87 10.89
CA GLU A 40 -18.84 -11.05 11.64
C GLU A 40 -18.54 -11.29 13.12
N VAL A 41 -19.38 -10.76 14.00
CA VAL A 41 -19.29 -11.05 15.42
C VAL A 41 -19.91 -12.41 15.72
N LEU A 42 -19.16 -13.26 16.41
CA LEU A 42 -19.62 -14.57 16.89
C LEU A 42 -19.92 -14.54 18.40
N PRO A 43 -20.76 -15.48 18.91
CA PRO A 43 -20.99 -15.62 20.35
C PRO A 43 -19.69 -15.92 21.14
N GLU A 44 -18.73 -16.60 20.53
CA GLU A 44 -17.43 -16.94 21.12
C GLU A 44 -16.43 -17.37 20.06
N GLY A 45 -15.12 -17.32 20.41
CA GLY A 45 -14.03 -17.90 19.61
C GLY A 45 -13.57 -17.04 18.45
N LEU A 46 -12.64 -17.59 17.66
CA LEU A 46 -12.08 -16.97 16.46
C LEU A 46 -12.05 -17.98 15.30
N VAL A 47 -12.59 -17.56 14.17
CA VAL A 47 -12.53 -18.33 12.91
C VAL A 47 -11.88 -17.44 11.85
N VAL A 48 -10.78 -17.88 11.24
CA VAL A 48 -10.08 -17.15 10.17
C VAL A 48 -9.99 -18.04 8.92
N GLU A 49 -10.56 -17.55 7.83
CA GLU A 49 -10.55 -18.18 6.52
C GLU A 49 -9.82 -17.26 5.54
N VAL A 50 -8.90 -17.84 4.75
CA VAL A 50 -8.11 -17.07 3.78
C VAL A 50 -8.05 -17.82 2.47
N GLU A 51 -8.38 -17.13 1.39
CA GLU A 51 -8.30 -17.59 0.01
C GLU A 51 -7.39 -16.69 -0.82
N GLY A 52 -6.77 -17.25 -1.87
CA GLY A 52 -5.96 -16.49 -2.82
C GLY A 52 -4.52 -16.26 -2.38
N ALA A 53 -4.00 -15.05 -2.59
CA ALA A 53 -2.60 -14.74 -2.33
C ALA A 53 -2.24 -14.94 -0.86
N GLY A 54 -1.16 -15.68 -0.58
CA GLY A 54 -0.64 -15.93 0.77
C GLY A 54 -1.44 -16.87 1.64
N ALA A 55 -2.51 -17.51 1.14
CA ALA A 55 -3.42 -18.35 1.92
C ALA A 55 -2.72 -19.47 2.71
N ASP A 56 -1.66 -20.06 2.14
CA ASP A 56 -0.91 -21.16 2.77
C ASP A 56 0.12 -20.70 3.81
N GLY A 57 0.46 -19.40 3.84
CA GLY A 57 1.56 -18.85 4.65
C GLY A 57 1.13 -17.95 5.80
N VAL A 58 -0.14 -17.54 5.88
CA VAL A 58 -0.61 -16.63 6.94
C VAL A 58 -1.18 -17.41 8.14
N PRO A 59 -0.96 -16.95 9.39
CA PRO A 59 -1.55 -17.58 10.57
C PRO A 59 -3.08 -17.46 10.54
N ARG A 60 -3.77 -18.38 11.24
CA ARG A 60 -5.24 -18.41 11.32
C ARG A 60 -5.72 -18.30 12.79
N ASP A 61 -5.00 -17.53 13.58
CA ASP A 61 -5.24 -17.29 14.99
C ASP A 61 -5.14 -15.79 15.33
N GLU A 62 -5.07 -15.41 16.58
CA GLU A 62 -4.96 -14.04 17.04
C GLU A 62 -3.70 -13.30 16.52
N SER A 63 -2.70 -14.02 15.99
CA SER A 63 -1.51 -13.42 15.37
C SER A 63 -1.74 -12.98 13.91
N HIS A 64 -2.89 -13.32 13.30
CA HIS A 64 -3.25 -12.87 11.95
C HIS A 64 -3.31 -11.35 11.88
N LEU A 65 -2.66 -10.74 10.90
CA LEU A 65 -2.45 -9.29 10.85
C LEU A 65 -3.76 -8.49 10.86
N VAL A 66 -4.77 -8.94 10.11
CA VAL A 66 -6.10 -8.30 10.09
C VAL A 66 -6.75 -8.40 11.48
N VAL A 67 -6.67 -9.58 12.14
CA VAL A 67 -7.24 -9.77 13.48
C VAL A 67 -6.56 -8.86 14.49
N ARG A 68 -5.23 -8.76 14.46
CA ARG A 68 -4.47 -7.83 15.31
C ARG A 68 -4.91 -6.38 15.11
N ALA A 69 -5.07 -5.95 13.86
CA ALA A 69 -5.54 -4.61 13.54
C ALA A 69 -6.99 -4.38 14.01
N MET A 70 -7.88 -5.39 13.85
CA MET A 70 -9.23 -5.33 14.40
C MET A 70 -9.22 -5.20 15.93
N ARG A 71 -8.44 -6.03 16.63
CA ARG A 71 -8.33 -5.97 18.10
C ARG A 71 -7.84 -4.60 18.59
N ALA A 72 -6.81 -4.04 17.94
CA ALA A 72 -6.32 -2.71 18.27
C ALA A 72 -7.37 -1.61 18.03
N ALA A 73 -8.16 -1.71 16.97
CA ALA A 73 -9.24 -0.76 16.71
C ALA A 73 -10.42 -0.92 17.68
N PHE A 74 -10.77 -2.14 18.09
CA PHE A 74 -11.73 -2.38 19.15
C PHE A 74 -11.27 -1.81 20.50
N ASP A 75 -9.98 -1.97 20.85
CA ASP A 75 -9.40 -1.39 22.07
C ASP A 75 -9.45 0.14 22.03
N LEU A 76 -9.14 0.77 20.87
CA LEU A 76 -9.27 2.22 20.68
C LEU A 76 -10.71 2.71 20.94
N MET A 77 -11.72 1.91 20.56
CA MET A 77 -13.14 2.24 20.76
C MET A 77 -13.68 1.79 22.12
N GLY A 78 -12.86 1.12 22.95
CA GLY A 78 -13.23 0.65 24.29
C GLY A 78 -14.16 -0.56 24.32
N GLU A 79 -14.23 -1.34 23.23
CA GLU A 79 -15.12 -2.49 23.07
C GLU A 79 -14.37 -3.68 22.52
N GLN A 80 -14.76 -4.91 22.94
CA GLN A 80 -14.23 -6.15 22.35
C GLN A 80 -15.39 -7.11 22.08
N PRO A 81 -15.50 -7.66 20.86
CA PRO A 81 -16.52 -8.66 20.57
C PRO A 81 -16.21 -10.00 21.27
N PRO A 82 -17.22 -10.76 21.68
CA PRO A 82 -17.04 -12.06 22.34
C PRO A 82 -16.40 -13.11 21.44
N GLY A 83 -16.58 -12.99 20.13
CA GLY A 83 -15.96 -13.84 19.11
C GLY A 83 -15.96 -13.15 17.75
N LEU A 84 -15.12 -13.63 16.83
CA LEU A 84 -14.98 -13.10 15.48
C LEU A 84 -14.89 -14.21 14.44
N ARG A 85 -15.55 -14.01 13.30
CA ARG A 85 -15.22 -14.65 12.03
C ARG A 85 -14.59 -13.62 11.11
N LEU A 86 -13.53 -14.01 10.44
CA LEU A 86 -12.85 -13.24 9.40
C LEU A 86 -12.69 -14.12 8.17
N SER A 87 -13.15 -13.64 7.01
CA SER A 87 -12.91 -14.27 5.71
C SER A 87 -12.18 -13.29 4.81
N CYS A 88 -11.04 -13.70 4.24
CA CYS A 88 -10.20 -12.89 3.37
C CYS A 88 -10.14 -13.51 1.96
N ARG A 89 -10.41 -12.71 0.93
CA ARG A 89 -10.15 -13.03 -0.46
C ARG A 89 -9.03 -12.11 -0.95
N ASN A 90 -7.81 -12.64 -0.95
CA ASN A 90 -6.61 -11.87 -1.26
C ASN A 90 -6.22 -12.04 -2.72
N VAL A 91 -6.04 -10.92 -3.43
CA VAL A 91 -5.48 -10.87 -4.78
C VAL A 91 -4.17 -10.07 -4.82
N ILE A 92 -3.90 -9.25 -3.81
CA ILE A 92 -2.67 -8.47 -3.69
C ILE A 92 -1.51 -9.42 -3.32
N PRO A 93 -0.47 -9.54 -4.17
CA PRO A 93 0.66 -10.44 -3.89
C PRO A 93 1.41 -10.04 -2.62
N HIS A 94 1.62 -11.02 -1.72
CA HIS A 94 2.31 -10.79 -0.45
C HIS A 94 3.84 -10.62 -0.63
N ALA A 95 4.46 -9.74 0.17
CA ALA A 95 5.90 -9.44 0.14
C ALA A 95 6.42 -9.07 -1.26
N ARG A 96 5.63 -8.34 -2.05
CA ARG A 96 5.95 -7.94 -3.43
C ARG A 96 6.00 -6.42 -3.62
N GLY A 97 5.92 -5.62 -2.54
CA GLY A 97 5.95 -4.16 -2.64
C GLY A 97 4.65 -3.54 -3.18
N LEU A 98 3.53 -4.24 -3.03
CA LEU A 98 2.18 -3.77 -3.41
C LEU A 98 1.28 -3.46 -2.20
N GLY A 99 1.86 -3.24 -1.03
CA GLY A 99 1.15 -2.76 0.16
C GLY A 99 0.19 -3.77 0.79
N SER A 100 0.37 -5.10 0.58
CA SER A 100 -0.52 -6.13 1.14
C SER A 100 -0.63 -6.07 2.68
N SER A 101 0.47 -5.76 3.41
CA SER A 101 0.45 -5.58 4.86
C SER A 101 -0.43 -4.39 5.25
N SER A 102 -0.22 -3.24 4.63
CA SER A 102 -1.00 -2.02 4.88
C SER A 102 -2.47 -2.20 4.50
N ALA A 103 -2.77 -2.91 3.39
CA ALA A 103 -4.13 -3.26 3.02
C ALA A 103 -4.82 -4.13 4.09
N ALA A 104 -4.11 -5.11 4.65
CA ALA A 104 -4.60 -5.97 5.73
C ALA A 104 -4.88 -5.17 7.02
N ILE A 105 -3.98 -4.26 7.41
CA ILE A 105 -4.16 -3.40 8.59
C ILE A 105 -5.35 -2.46 8.40
N VAL A 106 -5.41 -1.78 7.25
CA VAL A 106 -6.50 -0.85 6.92
C VAL A 106 -7.85 -1.58 6.89
N ALA A 107 -7.91 -2.76 6.25
CA ALA A 107 -9.11 -3.58 6.27
C ALA A 107 -9.54 -3.91 7.70
N GLY A 108 -8.61 -4.30 8.57
CA GLY A 108 -8.88 -4.65 9.96
C GLY A 108 -9.48 -3.49 10.76
N VAL A 109 -8.87 -2.31 10.71
CA VAL A 109 -9.37 -1.15 11.48
C VAL A 109 -10.74 -0.67 10.97
N VAL A 110 -10.97 -0.72 9.64
CA VAL A 110 -12.25 -0.32 9.03
C VAL A 110 -13.34 -1.33 9.35
N LEU A 111 -13.06 -2.65 9.28
CA LEU A 111 -14.01 -3.70 9.66
C LEU A 111 -14.40 -3.61 11.13
N ALA A 112 -13.43 -3.41 12.03
CA ALA A 112 -13.70 -3.30 13.46
C ALA A 112 -14.65 -2.13 13.76
N ARG A 113 -14.41 -0.96 13.16
CA ARG A 113 -15.32 0.18 13.33
C ARG A 113 -16.72 -0.10 12.75
N ALA A 114 -16.79 -0.75 11.60
CA ALA A 114 -18.06 -1.06 10.94
C ALA A 114 -18.90 -2.10 11.70
N LEU A 115 -18.27 -2.99 12.46
CA LEU A 115 -18.93 -3.99 13.31
C LEU A 115 -19.59 -3.38 14.56
N ILE A 116 -19.28 -2.14 14.93
CA ILE A 116 -19.88 -1.46 16.07
C ILE A 116 -20.97 -0.52 15.56
N ALA A 117 -22.19 -0.68 16.04
CA ALA A 117 -23.29 0.24 15.74
C ALA A 117 -22.93 1.66 16.22
N GLY A 118 -22.80 2.61 15.30
CA GLY A 118 -22.34 3.95 15.61
C GLY A 118 -20.82 4.08 15.82
N GLY A 119 -20.02 3.12 15.39
CA GLY A 119 -18.57 3.13 15.57
C GLY A 119 -17.85 4.39 15.03
N GLN A 120 -18.44 5.06 14.03
CA GLN A 120 -17.94 6.36 13.52
C GLN A 120 -17.97 7.48 14.57
N LEU A 121 -18.81 7.36 15.61
CA LEU A 121 -18.86 8.29 16.74
C LEU A 121 -17.79 7.99 17.79
N LEU A 122 -17.21 6.77 17.77
CA LEU A 122 -16.20 6.32 18.72
C LEU A 122 -14.77 6.53 18.19
N ALA A 123 -14.59 6.39 16.88
CA ALA A 123 -13.29 6.60 16.23
C ALA A 123 -13.47 7.32 14.89
N SER A 124 -12.83 8.47 14.73
CA SER A 124 -12.77 9.21 13.47
C SER A 124 -11.88 8.51 12.43
N ASP A 125 -11.94 8.96 11.18
CA ASP A 125 -11.03 8.47 10.14
C ASP A 125 -9.57 8.78 10.47
N GLU A 126 -9.28 9.95 11.03
CA GLU A 126 -7.94 10.34 11.46
C GLU A 126 -7.42 9.42 12.56
N ALA A 127 -8.24 9.09 13.57
CA ALA A 127 -7.85 8.20 14.66
C ALA A 127 -7.57 6.78 14.17
N LEU A 128 -8.34 6.26 13.20
CA LEU A 128 -8.09 4.97 12.59
C LEU A 128 -6.86 4.99 11.68
N PHE A 129 -6.63 6.07 10.96
CA PHE A 129 -5.43 6.24 10.14
C PHE A 129 -4.17 6.29 11.02
N ASP A 130 -4.17 7.07 12.10
CA ASP A 130 -3.09 7.14 13.08
C ASP A 130 -2.78 5.75 13.63
N LEU A 131 -3.81 5.01 14.07
CA LEU A 131 -3.65 3.64 14.56
C LEU A 131 -3.06 2.71 13.49
N ALA A 132 -3.57 2.77 12.27
CA ALA A 132 -3.09 1.91 11.19
C ALA A 132 -1.64 2.24 10.80
N ALA A 133 -1.27 3.52 10.77
CA ALA A 133 0.09 3.95 10.48
C ALA A 133 1.07 3.60 11.61
N ASP A 134 0.65 3.64 12.87
CA ASP A 134 1.45 3.17 14.02
C ASP A 134 1.65 1.64 13.98
N LEU A 135 0.64 0.87 13.59
CA LEU A 135 0.75 -0.59 13.45
C LEU A 135 1.71 -1.01 12.32
N GLU A 136 1.75 -0.27 11.22
CA GLU A 136 2.64 -0.54 10.08
C GLU A 136 4.05 0.04 10.30
N GLY A 137 4.14 1.18 11.01
CA GLY A 137 5.39 1.90 11.27
C GLY A 137 5.78 2.93 10.20
N HIS A 138 5.02 3.04 9.12
CA HIS A 138 5.18 4.05 8.07
C HIS A 138 3.86 4.32 7.33
N PRO A 139 3.60 5.56 6.88
CA PRO A 139 2.28 5.96 6.39
C PRO A 139 2.08 5.77 4.88
N ASP A 140 3.15 5.63 4.11
CA ASP A 140 3.18 5.78 2.65
C ASP A 140 2.42 4.71 1.85
N ASN A 141 2.15 3.54 2.46
CA ASN A 141 1.22 2.53 1.96
C ASN A 141 -0.15 2.63 2.65
N VAL A 142 -0.17 2.92 3.96
CA VAL A 142 -1.41 3.00 4.75
C VAL A 142 -2.29 4.14 4.26
N ALA A 143 -1.72 5.31 4.01
CA ALA A 143 -2.47 6.48 3.59
C ALA A 143 -3.22 6.27 2.25
N PRO A 144 -2.59 5.79 1.17
CA PRO A 144 -3.34 5.51 -0.06
C PRO A 144 -4.27 4.30 0.08
N ALA A 145 -3.96 3.27 0.89
CA ALA A 145 -4.88 2.18 1.14
C ALA A 145 -6.16 2.66 1.84
N PHE A 146 -6.02 3.60 2.78
CA PHE A 146 -7.14 4.14 3.57
C PHE A 146 -7.95 5.16 2.77
N TYR A 147 -7.28 6.17 2.18
CA TYR A 147 -7.93 7.32 1.56
C TYR A 147 -8.09 7.24 0.04
N GLY A 148 -7.36 6.36 -0.63
CA GLY A 148 -7.30 6.29 -2.10
C GLY A 148 -6.46 7.41 -2.73
N GLY A 149 -6.23 7.29 -4.04
CA GLY A 149 -5.56 8.29 -4.85
C GLY A 149 -4.05 8.36 -4.62
N PHE A 150 -3.49 9.51 -4.93
CA PHE A 150 -2.12 9.87 -4.61
C PHE A 150 -2.10 10.62 -3.28
N VAL A 151 -1.26 10.18 -2.36
CA VAL A 151 -1.20 10.74 -1.01
C VAL A 151 0.23 11.12 -0.64
N ILE A 152 0.37 12.31 -0.07
CA ILE A 152 1.56 12.80 0.59
C ILE A 152 1.33 12.61 2.08
N SER A 153 2.19 11.86 2.76
CA SER A 153 2.02 11.53 4.17
C SER A 153 3.32 11.68 4.94
N GLY A 154 3.22 11.82 6.23
CA GLY A 154 4.35 11.99 7.13
C GLY A 154 3.88 12.11 8.57
N ARG A 155 4.80 12.51 9.47
CA ARG A 155 4.52 12.68 10.90
C ARG A 155 4.94 14.06 11.36
N GLU A 156 4.07 14.75 12.11
CA GLU A 156 4.33 16.04 12.72
C GLU A 156 3.73 16.07 14.14
N ASP A 157 4.48 16.54 15.11
CA ASP A 157 4.06 16.64 16.53
C ASP A 157 3.51 15.31 17.12
N GLY A 158 4.01 14.19 16.66
CA GLY A 158 3.61 12.87 17.13
C GLY A 158 2.41 12.27 16.41
N HIS A 159 1.72 13.02 15.53
CA HIS A 159 0.58 12.57 14.75
C HIS A 159 0.93 12.34 13.28
N TRP A 160 0.31 11.35 12.67
CA TRP A 160 0.43 11.12 11.25
C TRP A 160 -0.49 12.07 10.47
N TYR A 161 0.00 12.57 9.34
CA TYR A 161 -0.82 13.35 8.41
C TYR A 161 -0.88 12.66 7.05
N ALA A 162 -1.99 12.88 6.33
CA ALA A 162 -2.18 12.45 4.96
C ALA A 162 -2.85 13.56 4.16
N VAL A 163 -2.24 13.96 3.06
CA VAL A 163 -2.76 14.97 2.14
C VAL A 163 -3.00 14.32 0.78
N ARG A 164 -4.27 14.18 0.40
CA ARG A 164 -4.62 13.66 -0.93
C ARG A 164 -4.39 14.72 -2.00
N ALA A 165 -3.81 14.31 -3.12
CA ALA A 165 -3.70 15.12 -4.31
C ALA A 165 -4.40 14.42 -5.49
N GLY A 166 -4.99 15.21 -6.39
CA GLY A 166 -5.58 14.67 -7.61
C GLY A 166 -4.52 14.04 -8.50
N VAL A 167 -4.84 12.97 -9.20
CA VAL A 167 -3.96 12.36 -10.20
C VAL A 167 -4.46 12.73 -11.59
N ASP A 168 -3.54 13.10 -12.48
CA ASP A 168 -3.87 13.36 -13.88
C ASP A 168 -4.50 12.10 -14.51
N PRO A 169 -5.70 12.19 -15.07
CA PRO A 169 -6.42 11.02 -15.59
C PRO A 169 -5.73 10.33 -16.77
N ARG A 170 -4.71 10.95 -17.35
CA ARG A 170 -3.86 10.34 -18.40
C ARG A 170 -2.89 9.31 -17.84
N ILE A 171 -2.66 9.31 -16.52
CA ILE A 171 -1.67 8.42 -15.88
C ILE A 171 -2.27 7.04 -15.69
N THR A 172 -1.62 6.05 -16.28
CA THR A 172 -1.84 4.62 -16.07
C THR A 172 -0.55 3.99 -15.56
N ALA A 173 -0.64 2.80 -14.99
CA ALA A 173 0.52 2.09 -14.49
C ALA A 173 0.50 0.61 -14.89
N ILE A 174 1.68 0.04 -15.06
CA ILE A 174 1.87 -1.41 -15.14
C ILE A 174 2.76 -1.83 -13.96
N ALA A 175 2.31 -2.86 -13.24
CA ALA A 175 3.10 -3.54 -12.24
C ALA A 175 3.68 -4.84 -12.80
N TYR A 176 4.99 -4.97 -12.77
CA TYR A 176 5.71 -6.21 -13.10
C TYR A 176 6.10 -6.87 -11.78
N VAL A 177 5.48 -7.99 -11.48
CA VAL A 177 5.59 -8.68 -10.19
C VAL A 177 6.42 -9.94 -10.35
N PRO A 178 7.64 -10.00 -9.78
CA PRO A 178 8.47 -11.18 -9.85
C PRO A 178 7.92 -12.33 -8.98
N PRO A 179 8.27 -13.59 -9.29
CA PRO A 179 7.81 -14.75 -8.54
C PRO A 179 8.37 -14.81 -7.11
N ALA A 180 9.59 -14.29 -6.89
CA ALA A 180 10.20 -14.22 -5.56
C ALA A 180 9.87 -12.90 -4.85
N GLY A 181 9.65 -12.94 -3.52
CA GLY A 181 9.43 -11.77 -2.68
C GLY A 181 10.71 -11.27 -2.01
N VAL A 182 10.63 -10.06 -1.47
CA VAL A 182 11.67 -9.49 -0.60
C VAL A 182 10.99 -8.96 0.66
N GLU A 183 11.50 -9.38 1.81
CA GLU A 183 11.04 -8.86 3.10
C GLU A 183 11.41 -7.39 3.25
N THR A 184 10.46 -6.57 3.72
CA THR A 184 10.67 -5.13 3.91
C THR A 184 11.85 -4.83 4.86
N SER A 185 12.00 -5.63 5.92
CA SER A 185 13.11 -5.55 6.88
C SER A 185 14.47 -5.75 6.21
N VAL A 186 14.57 -6.71 5.29
CA VAL A 186 15.79 -6.97 4.51
C VAL A 186 16.11 -5.77 3.60
N ALA A 187 15.11 -5.28 2.87
CA ALA A 187 15.28 -4.13 1.98
C ALA A 187 15.65 -2.84 2.73
N ARG A 188 15.10 -2.62 3.94
CA ARG A 188 15.46 -1.47 4.80
C ARG A 188 16.87 -1.62 5.38
N GLY A 189 17.30 -2.83 5.74
CA GLY A 189 18.65 -3.10 6.26
C GLY A 189 19.79 -2.83 5.29
N LEU A 190 19.51 -2.67 4.00
CA LEU A 190 20.49 -2.32 2.97
C LEU A 190 20.70 -0.80 2.79
N LEU A 191 19.87 0.02 3.45
CA LEU A 191 19.97 1.48 3.31
C LEU A 191 21.14 2.02 4.13
N PRO A 192 21.89 3.01 3.60
CA PRO A 192 22.95 3.66 4.34
C PRO A 192 22.39 4.55 5.47
N GLU A 193 23.13 4.71 6.54
CA GLU A 193 22.77 5.61 7.65
C GLU A 193 22.78 7.09 7.24
N SER A 194 23.51 7.46 6.19
CA SER A 194 23.61 8.81 5.68
C SER A 194 23.79 8.82 4.18
N VAL A 195 23.37 9.91 3.55
CA VAL A 195 23.55 10.17 2.11
C VAL A 195 24.29 11.49 1.89
N PRO A 196 25.03 11.68 0.79
CA PRO A 196 25.64 12.95 0.46
C PRO A 196 24.59 14.07 0.38
N HIS A 197 24.92 15.26 0.90
CA HIS A 197 24.00 16.41 0.89
C HIS A 197 23.53 16.78 -0.53
N ALA A 198 24.40 16.63 -1.55
CA ALA A 198 24.03 16.87 -2.94
C ALA A 198 22.94 15.90 -3.44
N ASP A 199 23.03 14.62 -3.04
CA ASP A 199 22.04 13.60 -3.41
C ASP A 199 20.70 13.86 -2.68
N ALA A 200 20.75 14.24 -1.38
CA ALA A 200 19.56 14.64 -0.64
C ALA A 200 18.86 15.86 -1.29
N ALA A 201 19.63 16.89 -1.70
CA ALA A 201 19.08 18.06 -2.38
C ALA A 201 18.49 17.69 -3.76
N ALA A 202 19.17 16.85 -4.53
CA ALA A 202 18.66 16.35 -5.82
C ALA A 202 17.36 15.57 -5.63
N ASN A 203 17.30 14.69 -4.62
CA ASN A 203 16.12 13.87 -4.30
C ASN A 203 14.92 14.73 -3.88
N ALA A 204 15.14 15.75 -3.03
CA ALA A 204 14.10 16.70 -2.62
C ALA A 204 13.47 17.40 -3.84
N GLY A 205 14.30 17.86 -4.78
CA GLY A 205 13.83 18.46 -6.04
C GLY A 205 13.02 17.49 -6.89
N ARG A 206 13.37 16.20 -6.91
CA ARG A 206 12.62 15.17 -7.65
C ARG A 206 11.30 14.82 -6.97
N ALA A 207 11.27 14.72 -5.65
CA ALA A 207 10.03 14.52 -4.91
C ALA A 207 9.02 15.66 -5.17
N ALA A 208 9.46 16.92 -5.14
CA ALA A 208 8.61 18.05 -5.50
C ALA A 208 8.14 18.00 -6.97
N LEU A 209 9.04 17.64 -7.90
CA LEU A 209 8.68 17.50 -9.33
C LEU A 209 7.68 16.33 -9.54
N LEU A 210 7.79 15.25 -8.75
CA LEU A 210 6.89 14.11 -8.85
C LEU A 210 5.45 14.48 -8.46
N VAL A 211 5.28 15.32 -7.44
CA VAL A 211 3.96 15.85 -7.09
C VAL A 211 3.36 16.61 -8.29
N ALA A 212 4.10 17.52 -8.91
CA ALA A 212 3.63 18.25 -10.08
C ALA A 212 3.34 17.31 -11.28
N ALA A 213 4.22 16.33 -11.50
CA ALA A 213 4.08 15.37 -12.60
C ALA A 213 2.83 14.50 -12.45
N LEU A 214 2.56 13.97 -11.25
CA LEU A 214 1.38 13.16 -10.99
C LEU A 214 0.08 13.96 -11.01
N THR A 215 0.13 15.25 -10.65
CA THR A 215 -1.10 16.06 -10.52
C THR A 215 -1.50 16.83 -11.78
N GLY A 216 -0.68 16.88 -12.84
CA GLY A 216 -1.08 17.57 -14.07
C GLY A 216 0.03 17.78 -15.12
N GLN A 217 1.26 17.35 -14.87
CA GLN A 217 2.38 17.52 -15.80
C GLN A 217 3.12 16.19 -16.06
N PRO A 218 2.42 15.16 -16.59
CA PRO A 218 2.96 13.80 -16.71
C PRO A 218 4.18 13.70 -17.64
N GLU A 219 4.43 14.67 -18.50
CA GLU A 219 5.63 14.78 -19.33
C GLU A 219 6.93 14.83 -18.52
N HIS A 220 6.85 15.18 -17.23
CA HIS A 220 7.99 15.21 -16.32
C HIS A 220 8.21 13.91 -15.54
N LEU A 221 7.35 12.89 -15.66
CA LEU A 221 7.42 11.64 -14.88
C LEU A 221 8.79 10.96 -14.99
N LEU A 222 9.39 10.88 -16.17
CA LEU A 222 10.68 10.21 -16.34
C LEU A 222 11.79 10.87 -15.49
N ALA A 223 11.82 12.20 -15.46
CA ALA A 223 12.77 12.94 -14.63
C ALA A 223 12.37 12.91 -13.15
N ALA A 224 11.08 13.03 -12.86
CA ALA A 224 10.52 13.10 -11.52
C ALA A 224 10.69 11.81 -10.71
N THR A 225 10.62 10.66 -11.36
CA THR A 225 10.73 9.33 -10.73
C THR A 225 12.18 8.87 -10.47
N ARG A 226 13.18 9.75 -10.65
CA ARG A 226 14.57 9.41 -10.32
C ARG A 226 14.79 9.53 -8.81
N ASP A 227 15.42 8.52 -8.24
CA ASP A 227 15.72 8.38 -6.82
C ASP A 227 17.23 8.36 -6.55
N TRP A 228 17.64 8.86 -5.39
CA TRP A 228 19.01 8.83 -4.86
C TRP A 228 19.10 8.21 -3.46
N LEU A 229 17.97 7.80 -2.87
CA LEU A 229 17.93 7.43 -1.45
C LEU A 229 17.87 5.93 -1.20
N HIS A 230 17.18 5.16 -2.07
CA HIS A 230 16.84 3.80 -1.64
C HIS A 230 16.87 2.71 -2.72
N GLN A 231 16.59 3.00 -3.98
CA GLN A 231 16.43 1.94 -4.99
C GLN A 231 17.76 1.24 -5.32
N ASP A 232 18.78 2.00 -5.68
CA ASP A 232 20.11 1.45 -6.04
C ASP A 232 20.76 0.74 -4.85
N GLN A 233 20.54 1.19 -3.63
CA GLN A 233 21.05 0.57 -2.40
C GLN A 233 20.48 -0.82 -2.17
N ARG A 234 19.29 -1.10 -2.70
CA ARG A 234 18.59 -2.40 -2.59
C ARG A 234 18.93 -3.39 -3.69
N GLU A 235 19.83 -3.05 -4.62
CA GLU A 235 20.16 -3.90 -5.78
C GLU A 235 20.58 -5.32 -5.37
N ALA A 236 21.32 -5.47 -4.27
CA ALA A 236 21.78 -6.79 -3.80
C ALA A 236 20.61 -7.75 -3.46
N ALA A 237 19.46 -7.22 -3.04
CA ALA A 237 18.28 -8.03 -2.72
C ALA A 237 17.35 -8.27 -3.93
N MET A 238 17.46 -7.45 -4.97
CA MET A 238 16.56 -7.51 -6.13
C MET A 238 17.25 -7.08 -7.46
N PRO A 239 18.32 -7.76 -7.89
CA PRO A 239 19.12 -7.34 -9.04
C PRO A 239 18.31 -7.30 -10.35
N GLU A 240 17.41 -8.28 -10.56
CA GLU A 240 16.56 -8.32 -11.77
C GLU A 240 15.57 -7.16 -11.82
N THR A 241 15.03 -6.76 -10.67
CA THR A 241 14.16 -5.59 -10.51
C THR A 241 14.88 -4.32 -10.95
N LEU A 242 16.08 -4.08 -10.43
CA LEU A 242 16.86 -2.90 -10.80
C LEU A 242 17.31 -2.93 -12.28
N ALA A 243 17.64 -4.09 -12.80
CA ALA A 243 17.95 -4.25 -14.23
C ALA A 243 16.73 -3.86 -15.11
N LEU A 244 15.52 -4.28 -14.73
CA LEU A 244 14.29 -3.92 -15.44
C LEU A 244 14.01 -2.41 -15.34
N VAL A 245 14.12 -1.82 -14.16
CA VAL A 245 13.95 -0.37 -13.96
C VAL A 245 14.92 0.41 -14.86
N ARG A 246 16.20 0.06 -14.85
CA ARG A 246 17.24 0.73 -15.66
C ARG A 246 16.96 0.60 -17.17
N ARG A 247 16.55 -0.60 -17.64
CA ARG A 247 16.19 -0.83 -19.04
C ARG A 247 15.02 0.04 -19.46
N LEU A 248 13.89 0.00 -18.73
CA LEU A 248 12.72 0.79 -19.04
C LEU A 248 13.02 2.30 -19.06
N ARG A 249 13.80 2.78 -18.09
CA ARG A 249 14.21 4.19 -18.03
C ARG A 249 15.12 4.59 -19.20
N ALA A 250 16.00 3.70 -19.67
CA ALA A 250 16.83 3.94 -20.86
C ALA A 250 16.00 4.03 -22.15
N GLU A 251 14.84 3.37 -22.18
CA GLU A 251 13.84 3.43 -23.26
C GLU A 251 12.87 4.63 -23.11
N GLY A 252 13.07 5.50 -22.10
CA GLY A 252 12.26 6.68 -21.87
C GLY A 252 10.98 6.42 -21.04
N VAL A 253 10.82 5.22 -20.48
CA VAL A 253 9.66 4.87 -19.66
C VAL A 253 9.93 5.23 -18.19
N PRO A 254 9.06 6.03 -17.54
CA PRO A 254 9.14 6.29 -16.11
C PRO A 254 8.89 4.99 -15.34
N ALA A 255 9.91 4.45 -14.67
CA ALA A 255 9.83 3.22 -13.91
C ALA A 255 10.54 3.35 -12.57
N VAL A 256 9.95 2.74 -11.53
CA VAL A 256 10.41 2.75 -10.14
C VAL A 256 10.26 1.38 -9.50
N VAL A 257 10.96 1.16 -8.41
CA VAL A 257 10.66 0.07 -7.49
C VAL A 257 9.43 0.46 -6.67
N SER A 258 8.42 -0.40 -6.63
CA SER A 258 7.21 -0.19 -5.84
C SER A 258 7.48 -0.53 -4.37
N GLY A 259 7.33 0.43 -3.48
CA GLY A 259 7.55 0.25 -2.04
C GLY A 259 8.96 -0.23 -1.70
N ALA A 260 9.06 -1.33 -0.96
CA ALA A 260 10.32 -2.00 -0.66
C ALA A 260 10.77 -2.93 -1.80
N GLY A 261 9.97 -3.10 -2.83
CA GLY A 261 10.18 -4.03 -3.93
C GLY A 261 9.64 -5.45 -3.63
N PRO A 262 9.90 -6.41 -4.49
CA PRO A 262 10.67 -6.32 -5.74
C PRO A 262 9.85 -5.93 -6.99
N THR A 263 8.56 -5.58 -6.87
CA THR A 263 7.73 -5.14 -8.00
C THR A 263 8.30 -3.88 -8.65
N VAL A 264 8.31 -3.85 -9.98
CA VAL A 264 8.55 -2.63 -10.76
C VAL A 264 7.20 -2.02 -11.14
N LEU A 265 7.01 -0.74 -10.83
CA LEU A 265 5.90 0.06 -11.32
C LEU A 265 6.38 0.95 -12.46
N ALA A 266 5.80 0.81 -13.63
CA ALA A 266 6.04 1.69 -14.76
C ALA A 266 4.81 2.54 -15.06
N PHE A 267 5.02 3.84 -15.26
CA PHE A 267 3.95 4.77 -15.62
C PHE A 267 3.85 4.88 -17.14
N GLY A 268 2.61 4.87 -17.65
CA GLY A 268 2.27 5.05 -19.05
C GLY A 268 1.23 6.14 -19.23
N ALA A 269 1.08 6.59 -20.48
CA ALA A 269 -0.01 7.44 -20.90
C ALA A 269 -0.91 6.63 -21.85
N ALA A 270 -2.16 6.44 -21.50
CA ALA A 270 -3.29 5.87 -22.26
C ALA A 270 -3.08 4.49 -22.94
N ASP A 271 -1.95 4.23 -23.61
CA ASP A 271 -1.64 2.94 -24.24
C ASP A 271 -0.49 2.24 -23.50
N THR A 272 -0.80 1.11 -22.86
CA THR A 272 0.17 0.28 -22.12
C THR A 272 0.62 -0.96 -22.89
N SER A 273 0.18 -1.17 -24.13
CA SER A 273 0.46 -2.37 -24.91
C SER A 273 1.97 -2.62 -25.11
N GLY A 274 2.74 -1.56 -25.39
CA GLY A 274 4.21 -1.63 -25.47
C GLY A 274 4.87 -1.97 -24.13
N LEU A 275 4.33 -1.49 -23.02
CA LEU A 275 4.82 -1.77 -21.68
C LEU A 275 4.57 -3.23 -21.30
N ARG A 276 3.41 -3.78 -21.64
CA ARG A 276 3.10 -5.19 -21.38
C ARG A 276 4.09 -6.15 -22.04
N ALA A 277 4.58 -5.82 -23.23
CA ALA A 277 5.60 -6.60 -23.95
C ALA A 277 6.99 -6.59 -23.26
N ALA A 278 7.25 -5.64 -22.37
CA ALA A 278 8.50 -5.53 -21.62
C ALA A 278 8.54 -6.44 -20.37
N CYS A 279 7.42 -7.15 -20.06
CA CYS A 279 7.35 -8.05 -18.90
C CYS A 279 8.39 -9.17 -19.04
N PRO A 280 9.25 -9.39 -18.02
CA PRO A 280 10.18 -10.51 -18.04
C PRO A 280 9.46 -11.87 -18.00
N ASP A 281 10.08 -12.89 -18.57
CA ASP A 281 9.56 -14.25 -18.52
C ASP A 281 9.41 -14.72 -17.06
N GLY A 282 8.25 -15.33 -16.75
CA GLY A 282 7.92 -15.82 -15.43
C GLY A 282 7.46 -14.75 -14.41
N TRP A 283 7.41 -13.48 -14.81
CA TRP A 283 6.81 -12.43 -13.99
C TRP A 283 5.32 -12.26 -14.31
N ALA A 284 4.53 -11.88 -13.31
CA ALA A 284 3.16 -11.45 -13.54
C ALA A 284 3.12 -9.98 -13.97
N CYS A 285 2.14 -9.63 -14.83
CA CYS A 285 2.00 -8.28 -15.35
C CYS A 285 0.54 -7.83 -15.14
N HIS A 286 0.36 -6.72 -14.41
CA HIS A 286 -0.93 -6.15 -14.10
C HIS A 286 -1.05 -4.74 -14.69
N ASP A 287 -2.03 -4.53 -15.56
CA ASP A 287 -2.45 -3.18 -15.98
C ASP A 287 -3.29 -2.58 -14.86
N LEU A 288 -2.88 -1.45 -14.33
CA LEU A 288 -3.48 -0.83 -13.16
C LEU A 288 -3.84 0.63 -13.44
N THR A 289 -4.96 1.04 -12.89
CA THR A 289 -5.37 2.44 -12.80
C THR A 289 -5.20 2.91 -11.35
N VAL A 290 -5.25 4.23 -11.17
CA VAL A 290 -5.26 4.81 -9.83
C VAL A 290 -6.62 4.56 -9.19
N ASP A 291 -6.62 3.98 -8.01
CA ASP A 291 -7.83 3.79 -7.21
C ASP A 291 -8.13 5.06 -6.43
N ALA A 292 -9.21 5.74 -6.75
CA ALA A 292 -9.56 7.00 -6.10
C ALA A 292 -10.31 6.84 -4.76
N ALA A 293 -10.79 5.62 -4.46
CA ALA A 293 -11.73 5.41 -3.36
C ALA A 293 -11.05 5.04 -2.04
N GLY A 294 -9.92 4.30 -2.08
CA GLY A 294 -9.32 3.72 -0.88
C GLY A 294 -10.17 2.59 -0.29
N ALA A 295 -10.08 2.39 1.02
CA ALA A 295 -10.90 1.39 1.70
C ALA A 295 -12.39 1.75 1.63
N THR A 296 -13.22 0.82 1.17
CA THR A 296 -14.66 1.02 1.00
C THR A 296 -15.45 -0.12 1.60
N LEU A 297 -16.47 0.21 2.38
CA LEU A 297 -17.46 -0.79 2.83
C LEU A 297 -18.32 -1.19 1.64
N LEU A 298 -18.52 -2.50 1.48
CA LEU A 298 -19.38 -3.08 0.46
C LEU A 298 -20.78 -3.31 1.06
N THR A 299 -21.81 -2.95 0.32
CA THR A 299 -23.22 -3.16 0.68
C THR A 299 -23.70 -4.55 0.29
#